data_3839b4652694f23e01b38b695059520e
#
_entry.id   3839b4652694f23e01b38b695059520e
#
_cell.length_a   1.000
_cell.length_b   1.000
_cell.length_c   1.000
_cell.angle_alpha   90.00
_cell.angle_beta   90.00
_cell.angle_gamma   90.00
#
_symmetry.space_group_name_H-M   'P 1'
#
loop_
_entity.id
_entity.type
_entity.pdbx_description
1 polymer ?
#
loop_
_entity_poly.entity_id
_entity_poly.type
_entity_poly.pdbx_seq_one_letter_code
_entity_poly.pdbx_strand_id
1 'polypeptide(L)'
;CSDCCQDELTVFKVEAVVIKAHYGDLLTSGTPHPVGKCAFLNDAGSCRIYEHRPYVCRSQGLPLRWIDEDEAGELGEYRDICPKNDSPDFLETLEVESCWTLGPAEEALQQVQVENQKPGTEPERLMLRDLFTQK
;
A
#
# COMPACT_ATOMS: atom_id res chain seq x y z
N CYS A 1 8.53 3.77 -12.71
CA CYS A 1 8.04 2.40 -12.83
C CYS A 1 6.64 2.28 -12.20
N SER A 2 5.75 1.50 -12.80
CA SER A 2 4.38 1.26 -12.33
C SER A 2 4.00 -0.23 -12.27
N ASP A 3 5.00 -1.11 -12.22
CA ASP A 3 4.74 -2.55 -12.25
C ASP A 3 4.06 -3.08 -10.97
N CYS A 4 4.31 -2.43 -9.83
CA CYS A 4 3.63 -2.73 -8.57
C CYS A 4 2.22 -2.09 -8.48
N CYS A 5 1.82 -1.26 -9.45
CA CYS A 5 0.51 -0.63 -9.50
C CYS A 5 -0.54 -1.61 -10.03
N GLN A 6 -0.96 -2.54 -9.17
CA GLN A 6 -1.94 -3.57 -9.48
C GLN A 6 -3.37 -3.08 -9.26
N ASP A 7 -4.34 -3.75 -9.86
CA ASP A 7 -5.74 -3.34 -9.85
C ASP A 7 -6.47 -3.70 -8.54
N GLU A 8 -6.19 -4.87 -7.99
CA GLU A 8 -6.94 -5.45 -6.87
C GLU A 8 -6.44 -5.02 -5.48
N LEU A 9 -5.79 -3.85 -5.39
CA LEU A 9 -5.31 -3.33 -4.12
C LEU A 9 -6.46 -2.82 -3.26
N THR A 10 -6.50 -3.30 -2.02
CA THR A 10 -7.41 -2.80 -0.99
C THR A 10 -6.67 -1.92 0.01
N VAL A 11 -7.38 -0.94 0.53
CA VAL A 11 -6.89 0.00 1.55
C VAL A 11 -7.88 0.10 2.69
N PHE A 12 -7.43 0.52 3.86
CA PHE A 12 -8.36 0.83 4.93
C PHE A 12 -9.25 2.00 4.57
N LYS A 13 -10.47 2.00 5.08
CA LYS A 13 -11.44 3.08 4.83
C LYS A 13 -10.90 4.46 5.24
N VAL A 14 -10.11 4.54 6.32
CA VAL A 14 -9.48 5.81 6.75
C VAL A 14 -8.54 6.37 5.69
N GLU A 15 -7.79 5.52 4.97
CA GLU A 15 -6.95 5.95 3.84
C GLU A 15 -7.81 6.41 2.65
N ALA A 16 -8.90 5.69 2.37
CA ALA A 16 -9.86 6.08 1.33
C ALA A 16 -10.50 7.45 1.61
N VAL A 17 -10.76 7.78 2.88
CA VAL A 17 -11.25 9.11 3.29
C VAL A 17 -10.24 10.20 2.93
N VAL A 18 -8.95 9.98 3.16
CA VAL A 18 -7.88 10.92 2.77
C VAL A 18 -7.85 11.12 1.25
N ILE A 19 -7.91 10.02 0.48
CA ILE A 19 -7.93 10.08 -0.98
C ILE A 19 -9.16 10.88 -1.46
N LYS A 20 -10.35 10.60 -0.93
CA LYS A 20 -11.58 11.32 -1.28
C LYS A 20 -11.51 12.81 -0.96
N ALA A 21 -10.91 13.18 0.17
CA ALA A 21 -10.76 14.58 0.58
C ALA A 21 -9.86 15.38 -0.38
N HIS A 22 -8.79 14.77 -0.90
CA HIS A 22 -7.84 15.45 -1.78
C HIS A 22 -8.16 15.33 -3.27
N TYR A 23 -8.88 14.29 -3.68
CA TYR A 23 -9.09 13.94 -5.09
C TYR A 23 -10.57 13.76 -5.45
N GLY A 24 -11.49 14.43 -4.74
CA GLY A 24 -12.94 14.31 -4.98
C GLY A 24 -13.34 14.57 -6.42
N ASP A 25 -12.79 15.59 -7.07
CA ASP A 25 -13.07 15.91 -8.47
C ASP A 25 -12.58 14.78 -9.43
N LEU A 26 -11.40 14.23 -9.16
CA LEU A 26 -10.87 13.10 -9.92
C LEU A 26 -11.80 11.87 -9.80
N LEU A 27 -12.31 11.59 -8.62
CA LEU A 27 -13.16 10.43 -8.36
C LEU A 27 -14.56 10.56 -8.97
N THR A 28 -15.09 11.80 -9.06
CA THR A 28 -16.43 12.08 -9.58
C THR A 28 -16.47 12.25 -11.10
N SER A 29 -15.47 12.91 -11.67
CA SER A 29 -15.45 13.28 -13.09
C SER A 29 -14.36 12.58 -13.91
N GLY A 30 -13.34 12.05 -13.23
CA GLY A 30 -12.25 11.34 -13.89
C GLY A 30 -12.60 9.92 -14.30
N THR A 31 -11.88 9.41 -15.29
CA THR A 31 -11.98 8.02 -15.72
C THR A 31 -10.90 7.18 -15.04
N PRO A 32 -11.25 6.05 -14.40
CA PRO A 32 -10.25 5.12 -13.88
C PRO A 32 -9.43 4.52 -15.03
N HIS A 33 -8.15 4.23 -14.75
CA HIS A 33 -7.32 3.48 -15.70
C HIS A 33 -7.96 2.11 -16.00
N PRO A 34 -7.80 1.55 -17.22
CA PRO A 34 -8.36 0.26 -17.58
C PRO A 34 -8.03 -0.87 -16.59
N VAL A 35 -8.92 -1.86 -16.51
CA VAL A 35 -8.76 -3.05 -15.66
C VAL A 35 -7.42 -3.74 -15.94
N GLY A 36 -6.79 -4.30 -14.93
CA GLY A 36 -5.49 -4.97 -14.99
C GLY A 36 -4.32 -4.12 -14.46
N LYS A 37 -4.56 -2.82 -14.24
CA LYS A 37 -3.63 -1.90 -13.57
C LYS A 37 -4.39 -1.00 -12.60
N CYS A 38 -3.65 -0.40 -11.65
CA CYS A 38 -4.26 0.49 -10.66
C CYS A 38 -5.09 1.60 -11.32
N ALA A 39 -6.33 1.77 -10.85
CA ALA A 39 -7.28 2.76 -11.35
C ALA A 39 -6.77 4.22 -11.35
N PHE A 40 -5.77 4.51 -10.51
CA PHE A 40 -5.17 5.84 -10.37
C PHE A 40 -4.00 6.12 -11.31
N LEU A 41 -3.64 5.23 -12.22
CA LEU A 41 -2.65 5.55 -13.25
C LEU A 41 -3.25 6.47 -14.32
N ASN A 42 -2.42 7.36 -14.86
CA ASN A 42 -2.73 8.07 -16.10
C ASN A 42 -2.18 7.29 -17.31
N ASP A 43 -2.42 7.79 -18.52
CA ASP A 43 -1.99 7.16 -19.77
C ASP A 43 -0.45 7.05 -19.91
N ALA A 44 0.28 7.90 -19.19
CA ALA A 44 1.74 7.86 -19.12
C ALA A 44 2.28 6.88 -18.06
N GLY A 45 1.40 6.16 -17.34
CA GLY A 45 1.77 5.22 -16.28
C GLY A 45 2.19 5.90 -14.96
N SER A 46 1.85 7.18 -14.76
CA SER A 46 2.13 7.91 -13.53
C SER A 46 0.93 7.89 -12.58
N CYS A 47 1.20 7.83 -11.29
CA CYS A 47 0.17 7.83 -10.26
C CYS A 47 -0.44 9.22 -10.07
N ARG A 48 -1.77 9.36 -10.27
CA ARG A 48 -2.51 10.62 -10.11
C ARG A 48 -2.70 11.07 -8.66
N ILE A 49 -2.47 10.17 -7.70
CA ILE A 49 -2.59 10.43 -6.25
C ILE A 49 -1.25 10.26 -5.53
N TYR A 50 -0.12 10.49 -6.22
CA TYR A 50 1.22 10.16 -5.72
C TYR A 50 1.52 10.71 -4.33
N GLU A 51 1.13 11.94 -4.02
CA GLU A 51 1.40 12.59 -2.73
C GLU A 51 0.60 11.97 -1.58
N HIS A 52 -0.61 11.46 -1.86
CA HIS A 52 -1.51 10.86 -0.89
C HIS A 52 -1.72 9.36 -1.15
N ARG A 53 -0.67 8.70 -1.65
CA ARG A 53 -0.69 7.24 -1.84
C ARG A 53 -0.96 6.54 -0.52
N PRO A 54 -1.79 5.48 -0.52
CA PRO A 54 -1.99 4.65 0.65
C PRO A 54 -0.68 3.96 1.08
N TYR A 55 -0.64 3.49 2.31
CA TYR A 55 0.53 2.88 2.92
C TYR A 55 1.13 1.77 2.06
N VAL A 56 0.31 0.85 1.54
CA VAL A 56 0.77 -0.25 0.68
C VAL A 56 1.57 0.22 -0.54
N CYS A 57 1.26 1.40 -1.08
CA CYS A 57 1.99 1.98 -2.20
C CYS A 57 3.28 2.70 -1.77
N ARG A 58 3.35 3.16 -0.52
CA ARG A 58 4.50 3.91 0.00
C ARG A 58 5.68 3.00 0.34
N SER A 59 5.42 1.77 0.75
CA SER A 59 6.45 0.78 1.08
C SER A 59 7.05 0.10 -0.16
N GLN A 60 6.40 0.21 -1.33
CA GLN A 60 6.91 -0.39 -2.57
C GLN A 60 8.25 0.22 -3.00
N GLY A 61 9.22 -0.65 -3.29
CA GLY A 61 10.56 -0.25 -3.72
C GLY A 61 11.56 0.03 -2.60
N LEU A 62 11.10 0.11 -1.35
CA LEU A 62 11.99 0.19 -0.19
C LEU A 62 12.61 -1.18 0.12
N PRO A 63 13.83 -1.23 0.70
CA PRO A 63 14.31 -2.44 1.33
C PRO A 63 13.41 -2.74 2.54
N LEU A 64 12.76 -3.89 2.52
CA LEU A 64 11.82 -4.32 3.54
C LEU A 64 12.49 -5.31 4.49
N ARG A 65 12.09 -5.30 5.75
CA ARG A 65 12.41 -6.34 6.72
C ARG A 65 11.20 -6.66 7.60
N TRP A 66 11.11 -7.90 8.03
CA TRP A 66 10.10 -8.33 9.02
C TRP A 66 10.61 -9.53 9.81
N ILE A 67 9.98 -9.80 10.91
CA ILE A 67 10.21 -10.99 11.73
C ILE A 67 9.00 -11.90 11.54
N ASP A 68 9.26 -13.16 11.26
CA ASP A 68 8.21 -14.17 11.10
C ASP A 68 8.72 -15.52 11.62
N GLU A 69 7.80 -16.44 11.88
CA GLU A 69 8.11 -17.80 12.26
C GLU A 69 8.32 -18.66 11.01
N ASP A 70 9.37 -19.48 11.04
CA ASP A 70 9.58 -20.50 10.02
C ASP A 70 8.68 -21.74 10.22
N GLU A 71 8.79 -22.74 9.34
CA GLU A 71 8.02 -23.99 9.43
C GLU A 71 8.29 -24.79 10.72
N ALA A 72 9.39 -24.53 11.40
CA ALA A 72 9.75 -25.14 12.69
C ALA A 72 9.27 -24.31 13.89
N GLY A 73 8.68 -23.13 13.69
CA GLY A 73 8.23 -22.21 14.72
C GLY A 73 9.38 -21.37 15.31
N GLU A 74 10.51 -21.27 14.63
CA GLU A 74 11.62 -20.43 15.05
C GLU A 74 11.50 -19.05 14.40
N LEU A 75 11.69 -17.99 15.22
CA LEU A 75 11.67 -16.61 14.74
C LEU A 75 12.91 -16.31 13.88
N GLY A 76 12.66 -15.86 12.65
CA GLY A 76 13.68 -15.44 11.72
C GLY A 76 13.45 -14.01 11.21
N GLU A 77 14.54 -13.30 10.86
CA GLU A 77 14.45 -12.05 10.13
C GLU A 77 14.44 -12.34 8.63
N TYR A 78 13.47 -11.77 7.94
CA TYR A 78 13.33 -11.85 6.49
C TYR A 78 13.49 -10.47 5.89
N ARG A 79 14.03 -10.41 4.68
CA ARG A 79 14.23 -9.18 3.92
C ARG A 79 13.81 -9.37 2.47
N ASP A 80 13.29 -8.31 1.88
CA ASP A 80 12.93 -8.27 0.47
C ASP A 80 13.09 -6.87 -0.10
N ILE A 81 13.31 -6.79 -1.40
CA ILE A 81 13.38 -5.54 -2.15
C ILE A 81 12.85 -5.76 -3.57
N CYS A 82 12.26 -4.74 -4.17
CA CYS A 82 11.83 -4.83 -5.55
C CYS A 82 12.99 -5.29 -6.46
N PRO A 83 12.82 -6.35 -7.27
CA PRO A 83 13.89 -6.91 -8.12
C PRO A 83 14.37 -5.95 -9.21
N LYS A 84 13.68 -4.83 -9.41
CA LYS A 84 14.10 -3.74 -10.31
C LYS A 84 15.08 -2.75 -9.68
N ASN A 85 15.39 -2.88 -8.41
CA ASN A 85 16.49 -2.14 -7.79
C ASN A 85 17.83 -2.71 -8.25
N ASP A 86 18.80 -1.84 -8.44
CA ASP A 86 20.06 -2.13 -9.14
C ASP A 86 20.98 -3.14 -8.44
N SER A 87 20.76 -3.48 -7.18
CA SER A 87 21.65 -4.36 -6.43
C SER A 87 20.95 -5.09 -5.29
N PRO A 88 20.19 -6.16 -5.58
CA PRO A 88 19.58 -6.98 -4.53
C PRO A 88 20.63 -7.64 -3.61
N ASP A 89 21.85 -7.87 -4.09
CA ASP A 89 22.94 -8.54 -3.37
C ASP A 89 23.40 -7.78 -2.10
N PHE A 90 23.12 -6.49 -1.99
CA PHE A 90 23.46 -5.71 -0.80
C PHE A 90 22.40 -5.78 0.32
N LEU A 91 21.24 -6.35 0.04
CA LEU A 91 20.11 -6.36 0.97
C LEU A 91 20.47 -6.97 2.33
N GLU A 92 21.22 -8.07 2.32
CA GLU A 92 21.68 -8.76 3.54
C GLU A 92 22.70 -7.94 4.34
N THR A 93 23.36 -7.00 3.70
CA THR A 93 24.40 -6.16 4.32
C THR A 93 23.87 -4.82 4.83
N LEU A 94 22.59 -4.49 4.56
CA LEU A 94 21.99 -3.26 5.04
C LEU A 94 21.83 -3.28 6.57
N GLU A 95 22.18 -2.16 7.19
CA GLU A 95 21.83 -1.95 8.60
C GLU A 95 20.29 -1.97 8.77
N VAL A 96 19.84 -2.42 9.93
CA VAL A 96 18.39 -2.53 10.26
C VAL A 96 17.67 -1.20 10.03
N GLU A 97 18.31 -0.10 10.41
CA GLU A 97 17.77 1.27 10.30
C GLU A 97 17.63 1.74 8.84
N SER A 98 18.29 1.08 7.91
CA SER A 98 18.19 1.35 6.47
C SER A 98 17.04 0.57 5.81
N CYS A 99 16.42 -0.35 6.52
CA CYS A 99 15.29 -1.14 6.06
C CYS A 99 13.97 -0.61 6.64
N TRP A 100 12.91 -0.64 5.84
CA TRP A 100 11.57 -0.41 6.33
C TRP A 100 11.06 -1.66 7.06
N THR A 101 10.79 -1.55 8.35
CA THR A 101 10.24 -2.67 9.14
C THR A 101 8.73 -2.78 8.92
N LEU A 102 8.29 -3.92 8.38
CA LEU A 102 6.87 -4.26 8.27
C LEU A 102 6.30 -4.63 9.66
N GLY A 103 5.03 -4.34 9.87
CA GLY A 103 4.27 -4.63 11.08
C GLY A 103 3.87 -3.37 11.84
N PRO A 104 4.79 -2.59 12.45
CA PRO A 104 4.41 -1.47 13.30
C PRO A 104 3.53 -0.41 12.66
N ALA A 105 3.79 -0.06 11.40
CA ALA A 105 3.00 0.94 10.69
C ALA A 105 1.62 0.40 10.27
N GLU A 106 1.55 -0.86 9.88
CA GLU A 106 0.29 -1.56 9.57
C GLU A 106 -0.59 -1.68 10.81
N GLU A 107 -0.01 -2.05 11.95
CA GLU A 107 -0.72 -2.14 13.23
C GLU A 107 -1.28 -0.78 13.66
N ALA A 108 -0.46 0.29 13.57
CA ALA A 108 -0.89 1.64 13.87
C ALA A 108 -2.03 2.10 12.94
N LEU A 109 -1.94 1.80 11.65
CA LEU A 109 -2.98 2.14 10.67
C LEU A 109 -4.27 1.36 10.92
N GLN A 110 -4.15 0.07 11.24
CA GLN A 110 -5.28 -0.76 11.62
C GLN A 110 -5.95 -0.24 12.90
N GLN A 111 -5.17 0.19 13.89
CA GLN A 111 -5.70 0.80 15.11
C GLN A 111 -6.52 2.06 14.81
N VAL A 112 -5.99 2.94 13.96
CA VAL A 112 -6.74 4.14 13.51
C VAL A 112 -8.05 3.74 12.81
N GLN A 113 -8.02 2.69 11.97
CA GLN A 113 -9.23 2.20 11.32
C GLN A 113 -10.27 1.71 12.34
N VAL A 114 -9.85 0.89 13.31
CA VAL A 114 -10.75 0.34 14.35
C VAL A 114 -11.37 1.44 15.20
N GLU A 115 -10.62 2.48 15.55
CA GLU A 115 -11.12 3.64 16.31
C GLU A 115 -12.12 4.49 15.53
N ASN A 116 -12.09 4.45 14.20
CA ASN A 116 -12.94 5.23 13.31
C ASN A 116 -14.08 4.42 12.65
N GLN A 117 -14.39 3.25 13.18
CA GLN A 117 -15.50 2.41 12.70
C GLN A 117 -16.37 1.93 13.85
N LYS A 118 -17.45 1.20 13.51
CA LYS A 118 -18.35 0.63 14.51
C LYS A 118 -17.61 -0.40 15.39
N PRO A 119 -17.69 -0.31 16.71
CA PRO A 119 -17.06 -1.27 17.60
C PRO A 119 -17.47 -2.73 17.33
N GLY A 120 -16.50 -3.64 17.39
CA GLY A 120 -16.72 -5.08 17.23
C GLY A 120 -16.90 -5.54 15.78
N THR A 121 -16.63 -4.67 14.81
CA THR A 121 -16.60 -5.05 13.38
C THR A 121 -15.16 -5.27 12.90
N GLU A 122 -14.97 -6.15 11.91
CA GLU A 122 -13.71 -6.31 11.22
C GLU A 122 -13.23 -4.99 10.60
N PRO A 123 -11.91 -4.73 10.54
CA PRO A 123 -11.37 -3.51 9.93
C PRO A 123 -11.83 -3.36 8.47
N GLU A 124 -12.59 -2.29 8.21
CA GLU A 124 -13.20 -2.05 6.90
C GLU A 124 -12.13 -1.68 5.86
N ARG A 125 -12.12 -2.43 4.76
CA ARG A 125 -11.22 -2.21 3.62
C ARG A 125 -12.04 -1.99 2.34
N LEU A 126 -11.52 -1.15 1.46
CA LEU A 126 -12.14 -0.81 0.17
C LEU A 126 -11.13 -1.07 -0.96
N MET A 127 -11.61 -1.52 -2.10
CA MET A 127 -10.79 -1.58 -3.31
C MET A 127 -10.54 -0.15 -3.83
N LEU A 128 -9.31 0.15 -4.23
CA LEU A 128 -8.96 1.47 -4.76
C LEU A 128 -9.81 1.83 -5.99
N ARG A 129 -10.12 0.88 -6.83
CA ARG A 129 -10.97 1.07 -8.02
C ARG A 129 -12.37 1.51 -7.67
N ASP A 130 -12.94 0.97 -6.60
CA ASP A 130 -14.32 1.26 -6.19
C ASP A 130 -14.52 2.71 -5.73
N LEU A 131 -13.43 3.43 -5.45
CA LEU A 131 -13.51 4.86 -5.14
C LEU A 131 -14.04 5.69 -6.31
N PHE A 132 -13.82 5.25 -7.57
CA PHE A 132 -14.37 5.90 -8.77
C PHE A 132 -15.85 5.58 -9.03
N THR A 133 -16.39 4.51 -8.48
CA THR A 133 -17.75 4.03 -8.76
C THR A 133 -18.79 4.50 -7.78
N GLN A 134 -18.37 5.15 -6.69
CA GLN A 134 -19.30 5.70 -5.69
C GLN A 134 -19.91 7.03 -6.19
N LYS A 135 -20.73 6.91 -7.23
CA LYS A 135 -21.62 7.98 -7.70
C LYS A 135 -22.95 7.94 -6.97
#